data_eb7bc857b6245fa55f63dd9afb77c73d
#
_entry.id   eb7bc857b6245fa55f63dd9afb77c73d
#
_cell.length_a   1.000
_cell.length_b   1.000
_cell.length_c   1.000
_cell.angle_alpha   90.00
_cell.angle_beta   90.00
_cell.angle_gamma   90.00
#
_symmetry.space_group_name_H-M   'P 1'
#
loop_
_entity.id
_entity.type
_entity.pdbx_description
1 polymer ?
#
loop_
_entity_poly.entity_id
_entity_poly.type
_entity_poly.pdbx_seq_one_letter_code
_entity_poly.pdbx_strand_id
1 'polypeptide(L)'
;GECVPYKRYDETIDSVTSEIHNLKPDIEEGNINLTNLDRFLKNGAARNAIDCAMWDLECKMKNTSIWKVMGVTKPTTLPGSYTVVLDEPEKMIEDVSNHQEFPTLKLKVNKNNLHEILTKTRELSPNKVIIVDANEAFNIDDLKSNADLFVKTKIDLIEQPLLSENDNELKGLNFPVSICADESFHDSSDLAKMAHKYNTINIKLDKTGGLSEAVKIVKEAKKLDLNIMLGCMVSSSLSMLPLLPLYEYADFIDLDGPCFIANDRKNGLIYENGMMLVKEDLCWG
;
A
#
# COMPACT_ATOMS: atom_id res chain seq x y z
N GLY A 1 -9.04 5.62 14.19
CA GLY A 1 -8.20 4.87 13.26
C GLY A 1 -8.78 3.50 12.96
N GLU A 2 -8.35 2.92 11.90
CA GLU A 2 -8.70 1.55 11.49
C GLU A 2 -7.41 0.80 11.21
N CYS A 3 -7.39 -0.51 11.44
CA CYS A 3 -6.28 -1.36 11.08
C CYS A 3 -6.76 -2.76 10.70
N VAL A 4 -5.92 -3.48 9.97
CA VAL A 4 -6.14 -4.87 9.58
C VAL A 4 -5.03 -5.72 10.20
N PRO A 5 -5.31 -6.47 11.28
CA PRO A 5 -4.37 -7.44 11.82
C PRO A 5 -4.02 -8.50 10.78
N TYR A 6 -2.74 -8.79 10.61
CA TYR A 6 -2.32 -9.72 9.57
C TYR A 6 -1.57 -10.91 10.17
N LYS A 7 -2.14 -12.10 9.98
CA LYS A 7 -1.63 -13.34 10.57
C LYS A 7 -0.16 -13.64 10.21
N ARG A 8 0.28 -13.19 9.03
CA ARG A 8 1.69 -13.30 8.60
C ARG A 8 2.65 -12.58 9.55
N TYR A 9 2.20 -11.54 10.24
CA TYR A 9 2.97 -10.75 11.20
C TYR A 9 2.62 -11.12 12.65
N ASP A 10 2.11 -12.33 12.86
CA ASP A 10 1.68 -12.86 14.17
C ASP A 10 0.59 -12.01 14.86
N GLU A 11 -0.19 -11.29 14.06
CA GLU A 11 -1.29 -10.46 14.55
C GLU A 11 -2.65 -11.17 14.38
N THR A 12 -3.50 -10.99 15.36
CA THR A 12 -4.91 -11.41 15.36
C THR A 12 -5.79 -10.26 15.83
N ILE A 13 -7.10 -10.31 15.55
CA ILE A 13 -8.05 -9.34 16.08
C ILE A 13 -7.97 -9.28 17.60
N ASP A 14 -7.86 -10.42 18.27
CA ASP A 14 -7.80 -10.49 19.73
C ASP A 14 -6.49 -9.89 20.28
N SER A 15 -5.33 -10.20 19.67
CA SER A 15 -4.06 -9.64 20.13
C SER A 15 -4.04 -8.12 19.97
N VAL A 16 -4.39 -7.61 18.78
CA VAL A 16 -4.41 -6.18 18.48
C VAL A 16 -5.42 -5.43 19.35
N THR A 17 -6.62 -5.99 19.53
CA THR A 17 -7.64 -5.40 20.41
C THR A 17 -7.16 -5.35 21.86
N SER A 18 -6.48 -6.40 22.33
CA SER A 18 -5.92 -6.45 23.68
C SER A 18 -4.81 -5.43 23.87
N GLU A 19 -3.90 -5.27 22.90
CA GLU A 19 -2.85 -4.25 22.93
C GLU A 19 -3.45 -2.85 23.06
N ILE A 20 -4.45 -2.51 22.23
CA ILE A 20 -5.14 -1.22 22.25
C ILE A 20 -5.84 -1.00 23.61
N HIS A 21 -6.57 -1.98 24.12
CA HIS A 21 -7.26 -1.86 25.42
C HIS A 21 -6.30 -1.67 26.59
N ASN A 22 -5.14 -2.31 26.58
CA ASN A 22 -4.14 -2.17 27.64
C ASN A 22 -3.57 -0.75 27.72
N LEU A 23 -3.54 -0.02 26.60
CA LEU A 23 -3.05 1.37 26.57
C LEU A 23 -4.12 2.40 26.87
N LYS A 24 -5.39 2.00 26.96
CA LYS A 24 -6.50 2.94 27.16
C LYS A 24 -6.31 3.87 28.37
N PRO A 25 -5.92 3.41 29.58
CA PRO A 25 -5.70 4.30 30.72
C PRO A 25 -4.64 5.37 30.43
N ASP A 26 -3.50 4.99 29.87
CA ASP A 26 -2.41 5.93 29.57
C ASP A 26 -2.77 6.94 28.47
N ILE A 27 -3.62 6.53 27.52
CA ILE A 27 -4.15 7.44 26.49
C ILE A 27 -5.12 8.44 27.13
N GLU A 28 -6.04 7.98 27.98
CA GLU A 28 -7.04 8.84 28.64
C GLU A 28 -6.40 9.82 29.64
N GLU A 29 -5.31 9.44 30.28
CA GLU A 29 -4.52 10.29 31.17
C GLU A 29 -3.57 11.25 30.42
N GLY A 30 -3.43 11.09 29.09
CA GLY A 30 -2.55 11.92 28.26
C GLY A 30 -1.06 11.55 28.35
N ASN A 31 -0.73 10.39 28.93
CA ASN A 31 0.64 9.89 29.04
C ASN A 31 1.20 9.47 27.67
N ILE A 32 0.32 9.08 26.74
CA ILE A 32 0.66 8.66 25.37
C ILE A 32 0.19 9.70 24.36
N ASN A 33 1.07 10.05 23.44
CA ASN A 33 0.80 10.99 22.34
C ASN A 33 1.63 10.60 21.09
N LEU A 34 1.46 11.32 19.97
CA LEU A 34 2.16 11.06 18.71
C LEU A 34 3.70 11.03 18.82
N THR A 35 4.27 11.73 19.80
CA THR A 35 5.74 11.84 19.92
C THR A 35 6.38 10.71 20.72
N ASN A 36 5.59 9.90 21.42
CA ASN A 36 6.10 8.83 22.28
C ASN A 36 5.38 7.47 22.09
N LEU A 37 4.41 7.37 21.19
CA LEU A 37 3.64 6.14 20.94
C LEU A 37 4.54 4.95 20.59
N ASP A 38 5.65 5.19 19.92
CA ASP A 38 6.65 4.19 19.54
C ASP A 38 7.34 3.50 20.72
N ARG A 39 7.29 4.10 21.94
CA ARG A 39 7.81 3.51 23.17
C ARG A 39 6.85 2.48 23.77
N PHE A 40 5.58 2.54 23.39
CA PHE A 40 4.51 1.70 23.95
C PHE A 40 4.08 0.60 22.98
N LEU A 41 4.11 0.88 21.68
CA LEU A 41 3.72 -0.07 20.64
C LEU A 41 4.81 -0.21 19.57
N LYS A 42 5.07 -1.44 19.19
CA LYS A 42 5.86 -1.75 18.00
C LYS A 42 5.09 -1.35 16.74
N ASN A 43 5.80 -1.25 15.60
CA ASN A 43 5.16 -1.14 14.29
C ASN A 43 4.22 -2.33 14.06
N GLY A 44 3.09 -2.06 13.42
CA GLY A 44 2.03 -3.04 13.20
C GLY A 44 0.63 -2.44 13.33
N ALA A 45 -0.39 -3.28 13.29
CA ALA A 45 -1.78 -2.88 13.19
C ALA A 45 -2.27 -2.08 14.42
N ALA A 46 -1.93 -2.49 15.66
CA ALA A 46 -2.35 -1.76 16.86
C ALA A 46 -1.82 -0.33 16.87
N ARG A 47 -0.54 -0.16 16.56
CA ARG A 47 0.07 1.17 16.48
C ARG A 47 -0.55 1.99 15.36
N ASN A 48 -0.79 1.41 14.18
CA ASN A 48 -1.46 2.09 13.07
C ASN A 48 -2.80 2.69 13.50
N ALA A 49 -3.67 1.89 14.13
CA ALA A 49 -4.99 2.37 14.55
C ALA A 49 -4.91 3.56 15.50
N ILE A 50 -4.01 3.51 16.50
CA ILE A 50 -3.85 4.56 17.49
C ILE A 50 -3.16 5.79 16.90
N ASP A 51 -2.08 5.62 16.14
CA ASP A 51 -1.35 6.71 15.48
C ASP A 51 -2.28 7.54 14.58
N CYS A 52 -3.02 6.86 13.71
CA CYS A 52 -3.96 7.52 12.81
C CYS A 52 -5.13 8.18 13.55
N ALA A 53 -5.61 7.61 14.66
CA ALA A 53 -6.62 8.25 15.49
C ALA A 53 -6.08 9.50 16.20
N MET A 54 -4.83 9.47 16.66
CA MET A 54 -4.19 10.63 17.30
C MET A 54 -3.94 11.77 16.30
N TRP A 55 -3.56 11.48 15.06
CA TRP A 55 -3.43 12.48 14.01
C TRP A 55 -4.77 13.17 13.72
N ASP A 56 -5.85 12.41 13.62
CA ASP A 56 -7.20 12.93 13.44
C ASP A 56 -7.62 13.82 14.63
N LEU A 57 -7.38 13.37 15.85
CA LEU A 57 -7.65 14.14 17.07
C LEU A 57 -6.85 15.45 17.11
N GLU A 58 -5.56 15.40 16.84
CA GLU A 58 -4.68 16.57 16.80
C GLU A 58 -5.18 17.63 15.79
N CYS A 59 -5.56 17.21 14.58
CA CYS A 59 -6.09 18.11 13.57
C CYS A 59 -7.39 18.78 14.05
N LYS A 60 -8.30 18.02 14.63
CA LYS A 60 -9.57 18.53 15.17
C LYS A 60 -9.39 19.48 16.36
N MET A 61 -8.52 19.12 17.31
CA MET A 61 -8.22 19.96 18.46
C MET A 61 -7.59 21.30 18.07
N LYS A 62 -6.73 21.31 17.05
CA LYS A 62 -6.05 22.50 16.54
C LYS A 62 -6.86 23.25 15.48
N ASN A 63 -8.07 22.79 15.16
CA ASN A 63 -8.93 23.33 14.09
C ASN A 63 -8.14 23.54 12.78
N THR A 64 -7.39 22.51 12.38
CA THR A 64 -6.56 22.49 11.17
C THR A 64 -6.84 21.23 10.38
N SER A 65 -6.31 21.10 9.17
CA SER A 65 -6.39 19.86 8.40
C SER A 65 -5.03 19.21 8.31
N ILE A 66 -5.03 17.89 8.10
CA ILE A 66 -3.81 17.10 7.87
C ILE A 66 -2.99 17.65 6.69
N TRP A 67 -3.67 18.16 5.64
CA TRP A 67 -3.05 18.75 4.46
C TRP A 67 -2.19 19.97 4.82
N LYS A 68 -2.72 20.85 5.69
CA LYS A 68 -1.97 22.01 6.20
C LYS A 68 -0.80 21.59 7.08
N VAL A 69 -1.01 20.60 7.95
CA VAL A 69 0.05 20.09 8.84
C VAL A 69 1.18 19.47 8.03
N MET A 70 0.87 18.73 6.97
CA MET A 70 1.85 18.12 6.07
C MET A 70 2.45 19.11 5.07
N GLY A 71 1.87 20.29 4.89
CA GLY A 71 2.32 21.30 3.94
C GLY A 71 2.10 20.90 2.49
N VAL A 72 1.09 20.09 2.22
CA VAL A 72 0.72 19.59 0.88
C VAL A 72 -0.63 20.17 0.44
N THR A 73 -0.81 20.30 -0.86
CA THR A 73 -2.09 20.74 -1.42
C THR A 73 -3.07 19.58 -1.44
N LYS A 74 -4.29 19.78 -0.93
CA LYS A 74 -5.34 18.77 -1.05
C LYS A 74 -5.76 18.62 -2.51
N PRO A 75 -5.61 17.44 -3.12
CA PRO A 75 -6.08 17.19 -4.49
C PRO A 75 -7.61 17.05 -4.50
N THR A 76 -8.24 17.29 -5.62
CA THR A 76 -9.66 16.99 -5.82
C THR A 76 -9.88 15.51 -6.17
N THR A 77 -8.92 14.95 -6.89
CA THR A 77 -8.93 13.54 -7.32
C THR A 77 -7.51 12.96 -7.29
N LEU A 78 -7.43 11.64 -7.10
CA LEU A 78 -6.20 10.85 -7.27
C LEU A 78 -6.49 9.69 -8.23
N PRO A 79 -5.48 9.16 -8.95
CA PRO A 79 -5.68 7.97 -9.76
C PRO A 79 -6.09 6.79 -8.86
N GLY A 80 -7.13 6.09 -9.26
CA GLY A 80 -7.53 4.84 -8.63
C GLY A 80 -6.78 3.66 -9.24
N SER A 81 -6.64 2.60 -8.46
CA SER A 81 -6.22 1.28 -8.91
C SER A 81 -7.37 0.30 -8.78
N TYR A 82 -7.26 -0.81 -9.47
CA TYR A 82 -8.13 -1.96 -9.30
C TYR A 82 -7.32 -3.25 -9.32
N THR A 83 -7.47 -4.07 -8.27
CA THR A 83 -6.78 -5.35 -8.15
C THR A 83 -7.60 -6.47 -8.76
N VAL A 84 -7.10 -7.05 -9.84
CA VAL A 84 -7.59 -8.30 -10.41
C VAL A 84 -7.04 -9.46 -9.57
N VAL A 85 -7.90 -10.10 -8.82
CA VAL A 85 -7.53 -11.20 -7.93
C VAL A 85 -7.16 -12.46 -8.71
N LEU A 86 -6.30 -13.29 -8.13
CA LEU A 86 -5.89 -14.56 -8.74
C LEU A 86 -7.09 -15.52 -8.86
N ASP A 87 -7.43 -15.89 -10.08
CA ASP A 87 -8.47 -16.85 -10.44
C ASP A 87 -8.08 -17.56 -11.76
N GLU A 88 -8.98 -18.30 -12.37
CA GLU A 88 -8.82 -18.86 -13.71
C GLU A 88 -8.60 -17.74 -14.74
N PRO A 89 -7.73 -17.94 -15.74
CA PRO A 89 -7.35 -16.90 -16.70
C PRO A 89 -8.52 -16.18 -17.37
N GLU A 90 -9.54 -16.92 -17.77
CA GLU A 90 -10.72 -16.37 -18.45
C GLU A 90 -11.49 -15.39 -17.55
N LYS A 91 -11.62 -15.69 -16.26
CA LYS A 91 -12.28 -14.80 -15.29
C LYS A 91 -11.45 -13.56 -15.02
N MET A 92 -10.13 -13.71 -14.91
CA MET A 92 -9.23 -12.57 -14.71
C MET A 92 -9.29 -11.63 -15.92
N ILE A 93 -9.35 -12.17 -17.17
CA ILE A 93 -9.48 -11.38 -18.39
C ILE A 93 -10.83 -10.67 -18.46
N GLU A 94 -11.90 -11.34 -18.05
CA GLU A 94 -13.23 -10.74 -17.90
C GLU A 94 -13.21 -9.60 -16.90
N ASP A 95 -12.58 -9.80 -15.74
CA ASP A 95 -12.45 -8.79 -14.68
C ASP A 95 -11.64 -7.56 -15.17
N VAL A 96 -10.53 -7.78 -15.89
CA VAL A 96 -9.80 -6.71 -16.58
C VAL A 96 -10.71 -5.94 -17.54
N SER A 97 -11.55 -6.64 -18.31
CA SER A 97 -12.46 -6.02 -19.28
C SER A 97 -13.54 -5.18 -18.61
N ASN A 98 -13.99 -5.59 -17.44
CA ASN A 98 -15.06 -4.94 -16.69
C ASN A 98 -14.58 -3.70 -15.91
N HIS A 99 -13.26 -3.51 -15.73
CA HIS A 99 -12.70 -2.42 -14.92
C HIS A 99 -11.76 -1.51 -15.74
N GLN A 100 -12.15 -1.26 -17.00
CA GLN A 100 -11.38 -0.41 -17.92
C GLN A 100 -11.40 1.08 -17.57
N GLU A 101 -12.24 1.52 -16.64
CA GLU A 101 -12.25 2.90 -16.14
C GLU A 101 -11.02 3.23 -15.26
N PHE A 102 -10.44 2.25 -14.54
CA PHE A 102 -9.28 2.50 -13.68
C PHE A 102 -8.00 2.75 -14.49
N PRO A 103 -7.23 3.80 -14.18
CA PRO A 103 -5.96 4.10 -14.86
C PRO A 103 -4.86 3.08 -14.51
N THR A 104 -4.95 2.44 -13.36
CA THR A 104 -4.01 1.43 -12.87
C THR A 104 -4.72 0.10 -12.65
N LEU A 105 -4.15 -0.97 -13.21
CA LEU A 105 -4.57 -2.34 -12.94
C LEU A 105 -3.46 -3.07 -12.19
N LYS A 106 -3.78 -3.65 -11.06
CA LYS A 106 -2.89 -4.54 -10.31
C LYS A 106 -3.33 -5.99 -10.55
N LEU A 107 -2.43 -6.81 -11.06
CA LEU A 107 -2.71 -8.21 -11.41
C LEU A 107 -2.05 -9.13 -10.41
N LYS A 108 -2.83 -9.92 -9.68
CA LYS A 108 -2.29 -11.01 -8.88
C LYS A 108 -2.00 -12.21 -9.77
N VAL A 109 -0.74 -12.65 -9.80
CA VAL A 109 -0.29 -13.67 -10.73
C VAL A 109 0.49 -14.79 -10.03
N ASN A 110 0.58 -15.93 -10.70
CA ASN A 110 1.50 -17.00 -10.39
C ASN A 110 2.20 -17.49 -11.67
N LYS A 111 3.08 -18.47 -11.54
CA LYS A 111 3.85 -19.02 -12.68
C LYS A 111 2.98 -19.59 -13.82
N ASN A 112 1.81 -20.10 -13.49
CA ASN A 112 0.98 -20.85 -14.46
C ASN A 112 0.16 -19.92 -15.36
N ASN A 113 -0.28 -18.77 -14.87
CA ASN A 113 -1.15 -17.85 -15.61
C ASN A 113 -0.42 -16.61 -16.16
N LEU A 114 0.85 -16.38 -15.78
CA LEU A 114 1.59 -15.15 -16.03
C LEU A 114 1.55 -14.71 -17.49
N HIS A 115 1.97 -15.59 -18.42
CA HIS A 115 2.12 -15.24 -19.83
C HIS A 115 0.79 -14.85 -20.48
N GLU A 116 -0.25 -15.62 -20.23
CA GLU A 116 -1.58 -15.38 -20.79
C GLU A 116 -2.18 -14.09 -20.25
N ILE A 117 -2.19 -13.92 -18.92
CA ILE A 117 -2.77 -12.75 -18.25
C ILE A 117 -2.07 -11.47 -18.67
N LEU A 118 -0.72 -11.42 -18.68
CA LEU A 118 -0.01 -10.20 -19.06
C LEU A 118 -0.23 -9.83 -20.53
N THR A 119 -0.22 -10.83 -21.42
CA THR A 119 -0.43 -10.59 -22.84
C THR A 119 -1.83 -10.06 -23.10
N LYS A 120 -2.86 -10.74 -22.55
CA LYS A 120 -4.26 -10.34 -22.75
C LYS A 120 -4.60 -9.02 -22.08
N THR A 121 -4.11 -8.80 -20.87
CA THR A 121 -4.30 -7.50 -20.19
C THR A 121 -3.71 -6.36 -20.99
N ARG A 122 -2.49 -6.49 -21.53
CA ARG A 122 -1.88 -5.41 -22.32
C ARG A 122 -2.60 -5.19 -23.66
N GLU A 123 -3.12 -6.25 -24.29
CA GLU A 123 -3.97 -6.13 -25.50
C GLU A 123 -5.24 -5.31 -25.19
N LEU A 124 -5.92 -5.59 -24.09
CA LEU A 124 -7.14 -4.89 -23.66
C LEU A 124 -6.86 -3.48 -23.11
N SER A 125 -5.70 -3.26 -22.50
CA SER A 125 -5.35 -2.07 -21.74
C SER A 125 -4.00 -1.49 -22.21
N PRO A 126 -3.88 -1.01 -23.45
CA PRO A 126 -2.59 -0.66 -24.06
C PRO A 126 -1.86 0.50 -23.38
N ASN A 127 -2.57 1.39 -22.70
CA ASN A 127 -2.04 2.63 -22.14
C ASN A 127 -2.15 2.73 -20.61
N LYS A 128 -2.58 1.67 -19.94
CA LYS A 128 -2.73 1.68 -18.48
C LYS A 128 -1.40 1.36 -17.79
N VAL A 129 -1.27 1.86 -16.56
CA VAL A 129 -0.27 1.38 -15.63
C VAL A 129 -0.65 -0.05 -15.21
N ILE A 130 0.29 -0.98 -15.34
CA ILE A 130 0.09 -2.37 -14.93
C ILE A 130 1.12 -2.75 -13.87
N ILE A 131 0.62 -3.07 -12.69
CA ILE A 131 1.38 -3.61 -11.56
C ILE A 131 1.16 -5.12 -11.53
N VAL A 132 2.22 -5.89 -11.44
CA VAL A 132 2.19 -7.34 -11.28
C VAL A 132 2.53 -7.68 -9.85
N ASP A 133 1.58 -8.22 -9.10
CA ASP A 133 1.80 -8.68 -7.74
C ASP A 133 1.94 -10.21 -7.73
N ALA A 134 3.14 -10.67 -7.51
CA ALA A 134 3.46 -12.10 -7.47
C ALA A 134 3.23 -12.71 -6.08
N ASN A 135 3.06 -11.90 -5.03
CA ASN A 135 2.92 -12.37 -3.64
C ASN A 135 3.88 -13.54 -3.32
N GLU A 136 5.17 -13.34 -3.62
CA GLU A 136 6.24 -14.31 -3.36
C GLU A 136 6.18 -15.61 -4.22
N ALA A 137 5.41 -15.65 -5.30
CA ALA A 137 5.19 -16.88 -6.08
C ALA A 137 6.37 -17.29 -6.99
N PHE A 138 7.38 -16.44 -7.19
CA PHE A 138 8.52 -16.72 -8.08
C PHE A 138 9.78 -17.06 -7.28
N ASN A 139 10.70 -17.75 -7.95
CA ASN A 139 12.11 -17.78 -7.61
C ASN A 139 12.90 -16.86 -8.58
N ILE A 140 14.22 -16.75 -8.37
CA ILE A 140 15.05 -15.86 -9.19
C ILE A 140 15.13 -16.28 -10.66
N ASP A 141 15.07 -17.57 -10.95
CA ASP A 141 15.10 -18.10 -12.32
C ASP A 141 13.77 -17.84 -13.04
N ASP A 142 12.64 -17.97 -12.33
CA ASP A 142 11.31 -17.60 -12.84
C ASP A 142 11.27 -16.11 -13.21
N LEU A 143 11.78 -15.24 -12.32
CA LEU A 143 11.83 -13.81 -12.56
C LEU A 143 12.68 -13.48 -13.81
N LYS A 144 13.89 -14.01 -13.88
CA LYS A 144 14.83 -13.76 -14.98
C LYS A 144 14.33 -14.31 -16.32
N SER A 145 13.77 -15.52 -16.34
CA SER A 145 13.28 -16.14 -17.57
C SER A 145 12.06 -15.42 -18.18
N ASN A 146 11.33 -14.65 -17.39
CA ASN A 146 10.17 -13.86 -17.83
C ASN A 146 10.50 -12.36 -18.08
N ALA A 147 11.78 -11.95 -17.99
CA ALA A 147 12.17 -10.55 -18.17
C ALA A 147 11.68 -9.97 -19.53
N ASP A 148 11.87 -10.70 -20.61
CA ASP A 148 11.42 -10.27 -21.95
C ASP A 148 9.90 -10.15 -22.05
N LEU A 149 9.15 -11.01 -21.35
CA LEU A 149 7.69 -10.92 -21.29
C LEU A 149 7.25 -9.63 -20.57
N PHE A 150 7.83 -9.31 -19.42
CA PHE A 150 7.51 -8.08 -18.68
C PHE A 150 7.81 -6.83 -19.50
N VAL A 151 8.94 -6.80 -20.22
CA VAL A 151 9.29 -5.70 -21.12
C VAL A 151 8.31 -5.61 -22.29
N LYS A 152 8.02 -6.73 -22.96
CA LYS A 152 7.11 -6.78 -24.11
C LYS A 152 5.69 -6.34 -23.75
N THR A 153 5.23 -6.73 -22.58
CA THR A 153 3.91 -6.36 -22.06
C THR A 153 3.91 -5.02 -21.31
N LYS A 154 5.06 -4.31 -21.30
CA LYS A 154 5.23 -2.97 -20.69
C LYS A 154 4.71 -2.95 -19.24
N ILE A 155 5.18 -3.89 -18.44
CA ILE A 155 4.85 -3.89 -17.01
C ILE A 155 5.59 -2.73 -16.33
N ASP A 156 4.87 -1.96 -15.53
CA ASP A 156 5.42 -0.77 -14.85
C ASP A 156 6.10 -1.12 -13.55
N LEU A 157 5.57 -2.13 -12.83
CA LEU A 157 6.07 -2.55 -11.52
C LEU A 157 5.81 -4.03 -11.28
N ILE A 158 6.78 -4.72 -10.68
CA ILE A 158 6.63 -6.11 -10.17
C ILE A 158 6.73 -6.06 -8.65
N GLU A 159 5.63 -6.36 -7.97
CA GLU A 159 5.56 -6.37 -6.51
C GLU A 159 5.88 -7.76 -5.98
N GLN A 160 6.79 -7.80 -4.99
CA GLN A 160 7.25 -8.94 -4.21
C GLN A 160 7.35 -10.26 -5.00
N PRO A 161 8.27 -10.33 -5.97
CA PRO A 161 8.37 -11.54 -6.80
C PRO A 161 8.89 -12.76 -6.03
N LEU A 162 9.86 -12.58 -5.11
CA LEU A 162 10.50 -13.66 -4.36
C LEU A 162 10.02 -13.69 -2.90
N LEU A 163 10.11 -14.88 -2.30
CA LEU A 163 9.97 -15.01 -0.84
C LEU A 163 10.89 -14.02 -0.13
N SER A 164 10.37 -13.33 0.90
CA SER A 164 11.11 -12.31 1.64
C SER A 164 12.41 -12.86 2.27
N GLU A 165 12.45 -14.12 2.64
CA GLU A 165 13.64 -14.83 3.13
C GLU A 165 14.70 -15.11 2.05
N ASN A 166 14.31 -15.11 0.76
CA ASN A 166 15.15 -15.36 -0.39
C ASN A 166 15.47 -14.10 -1.22
N ASP A 167 14.98 -12.95 -0.84
CA ASP A 167 15.08 -11.70 -1.61
C ASP A 167 16.52 -11.16 -1.73
N ASN A 168 17.47 -11.71 -0.99
CA ASN A 168 18.89 -11.40 -1.16
C ASN A 168 19.40 -11.77 -2.57
N GLU A 169 18.71 -12.63 -3.29
CA GLU A 169 19.04 -12.98 -4.68
C GLU A 169 18.78 -11.81 -5.65
N LEU A 170 18.01 -10.80 -5.24
CA LEU A 170 17.82 -9.56 -6.00
C LEU A 170 18.99 -8.58 -5.87
N LYS A 171 19.90 -8.79 -4.91
CA LYS A 171 20.98 -7.85 -4.64
C LYS A 171 21.90 -7.67 -5.84
N GLY A 172 21.96 -6.42 -6.34
CA GLY A 172 22.78 -6.07 -7.51
C GLY A 172 22.23 -6.59 -8.84
N LEU A 173 21.01 -7.10 -8.88
CA LEU A 173 20.33 -7.48 -10.10
C LEU A 173 19.93 -6.22 -10.87
N ASN A 174 20.46 -6.07 -12.08
CA ASN A 174 19.98 -5.06 -13.03
C ASN A 174 18.80 -5.64 -13.81
N PHE A 175 17.59 -5.42 -13.30
CA PHE A 175 16.36 -5.93 -13.93
C PHE A 175 15.67 -4.83 -14.75
N PRO A 176 15.11 -5.14 -15.95
CA PRO A 176 14.58 -4.12 -16.87
C PRO A 176 13.26 -3.47 -16.42
N VAL A 177 12.61 -4.02 -15.40
CA VAL A 177 11.35 -3.50 -14.81
C VAL A 177 11.58 -3.24 -13.34
N SER A 178 11.00 -2.18 -12.79
CA SER A 178 11.09 -1.88 -11.35
C SER A 178 10.52 -3.00 -10.51
N ILE A 179 11.22 -3.33 -9.41
CA ILE A 179 10.79 -4.35 -8.44
C ILE A 179 10.46 -3.65 -7.12
N CYS A 180 9.28 -3.96 -6.57
CA CYS A 180 8.75 -3.41 -5.34
C CYS A 180 8.85 -4.41 -4.19
N ALA A 181 9.28 -3.94 -3.01
CA ALA A 181 9.21 -4.71 -1.77
C ALA A 181 7.85 -4.47 -1.09
N ASP A 182 7.10 -5.54 -0.80
CA ASP A 182 5.91 -5.53 0.05
C ASP A 182 6.15 -6.34 1.33
N GLU A 183 6.18 -7.66 1.23
CA GLU A 183 6.38 -8.55 2.37
C GLU A 183 7.79 -8.43 2.99
N SER A 184 8.76 -7.97 2.21
CA SER A 184 10.15 -7.72 2.66
C SER A 184 10.35 -6.39 3.38
N PHE A 185 9.38 -5.48 3.31
CA PHE A 185 9.48 -4.12 3.84
C PHE A 185 8.44 -3.85 4.92
N HIS A 186 8.86 -3.41 6.10
CA HIS A 186 7.97 -3.12 7.23
C HIS A 186 8.06 -1.66 7.68
N ASP A 187 9.26 -1.16 7.96
CA ASP A 187 9.43 0.19 8.51
C ASP A 187 10.74 0.86 8.04
N SER A 188 11.01 2.05 8.54
CA SER A 188 12.19 2.84 8.15
C SER A 188 13.52 2.14 8.44
N SER A 189 13.59 1.20 9.37
CA SER A 189 14.82 0.44 9.67
C SER A 189 15.24 -0.51 8.55
N ASP A 190 14.31 -0.88 7.66
CA ASP A 190 14.57 -1.76 6.53
C ASP A 190 15.10 -1.02 5.30
N LEU A 191 14.92 0.33 5.21
CA LEU A 191 15.20 1.11 4.00
C LEU A 191 16.59 0.89 3.42
N ALA A 192 17.62 0.90 4.26
CA ALA A 192 18.99 0.70 3.81
C ALA A 192 19.22 -0.69 3.18
N LYS A 193 18.50 -1.71 3.64
CA LYS A 193 18.56 -3.06 3.08
C LYS A 193 17.79 -3.14 1.76
N MET A 194 16.63 -2.46 1.70
CA MET A 194 15.78 -2.43 0.50
C MET A 194 16.48 -1.76 -0.68
N ALA A 195 17.16 -0.65 -0.48
CA ALA A 195 17.87 0.10 -1.53
C ALA A 195 18.92 -0.72 -2.29
N HIS A 196 19.36 -1.86 -1.76
CA HIS A 196 20.29 -2.75 -2.45
C HIS A 196 19.63 -3.86 -3.27
N LYS A 197 18.31 -4.02 -3.15
CA LYS A 197 17.55 -5.15 -3.71
C LYS A 197 16.36 -4.70 -4.55
N TYR A 198 15.72 -3.60 -4.20
CA TYR A 198 14.49 -3.11 -4.78
C TYR A 198 14.64 -1.67 -5.29
N ASN A 199 13.82 -1.31 -6.29
CA ASN A 199 13.73 0.07 -6.76
C ASN A 199 12.58 0.82 -6.09
N THR A 200 11.60 0.09 -5.57
CA THR A 200 10.34 0.61 -5.00
C THR A 200 10.04 -0.09 -3.68
N ILE A 201 9.42 0.62 -2.77
CA ILE A 201 8.88 0.07 -1.51
C ILE A 201 7.37 0.31 -1.44
N ASN A 202 6.61 -0.65 -0.93
CA ASN A 202 5.18 -0.52 -0.69
C ASN A 202 4.92 -0.15 0.77
N ILE A 203 4.43 1.06 1.00
CA ILE A 203 4.04 1.59 2.31
C ILE A 203 2.59 1.19 2.58
N LYS A 204 2.39 0.28 3.53
CA LYS A 204 1.08 -0.08 4.09
C LYS A 204 1.10 0.26 5.56
N LEU A 205 0.15 1.08 6.02
CA LEU A 205 0.13 1.58 7.41
C LEU A 205 0.04 0.46 8.46
N ASP A 206 -0.64 -0.63 8.12
CA ASP A 206 -0.74 -1.81 8.99
C ASP A 206 0.61 -2.50 9.24
N LYS A 207 1.57 -2.37 8.32
CA LYS A 207 2.94 -2.85 8.50
C LYS A 207 3.78 -1.81 9.23
N THR A 208 3.71 -0.56 8.76
CA THR A 208 4.60 0.52 9.23
C THR A 208 4.23 1.04 10.62
N GLY A 209 3.00 0.81 11.07
CA GLY A 209 2.54 1.30 12.36
C GLY A 209 2.02 2.74 12.34
N GLY A 210 1.44 3.15 11.19
CA GLY A 210 0.69 4.39 11.06
C GLY A 210 1.37 5.51 10.28
N LEU A 211 0.72 6.66 10.23
CA LEU A 211 1.13 7.82 9.44
C LEU A 211 2.46 8.42 9.90
N SER A 212 2.73 8.45 11.21
CA SER A 212 3.99 9.01 11.73
C SER A 212 5.22 8.31 11.17
N GLU A 213 5.20 6.98 11.12
CA GLU A 213 6.29 6.21 10.54
C GLU A 213 6.31 6.34 9.01
N ALA A 214 5.15 6.34 8.36
CA ALA A 214 5.06 6.54 6.90
C ALA A 214 5.67 7.89 6.47
N VAL A 215 5.43 8.97 7.21
CA VAL A 215 6.06 10.28 6.97
C VAL A 215 7.59 10.22 7.09
N LYS A 216 8.12 9.47 8.03
CA LYS A 216 9.56 9.25 8.17
C LYS A 216 10.10 8.45 6.97
N ILE A 217 9.42 7.35 6.60
CA ILE A 217 9.79 6.49 5.49
C ILE A 217 9.90 7.29 4.18
N VAL A 218 8.87 8.09 3.81
CA VAL A 218 8.89 8.83 2.52
C VAL A 218 10.04 9.82 2.44
N LYS A 219 10.43 10.44 3.56
CA LYS A 219 11.56 11.38 3.61
C LYS A 219 12.91 10.68 3.47
N GLU A 220 13.05 9.50 4.04
CA GLU A 220 14.29 8.73 4.01
C GLU A 220 14.45 7.94 2.71
N ALA A 221 13.37 7.38 2.17
CA ALA A 221 13.35 6.65 0.90
C ALA A 221 13.85 7.51 -0.26
N LYS A 222 13.44 8.79 -0.33
CA LYS A 222 13.93 9.74 -1.34
C LYS A 222 15.45 9.98 -1.29
N LYS A 223 16.06 9.89 -0.12
CA LYS A 223 17.54 10.03 0.02
C LYS A 223 18.29 8.80 -0.49
N LEU A 224 17.58 7.70 -0.63
CA LEU A 224 18.09 6.40 -1.10
C LEU A 224 17.67 6.09 -2.54
N ASP A 225 17.11 7.07 -3.25
CA ASP A 225 16.57 6.93 -4.62
C ASP A 225 15.56 5.78 -4.78
N LEU A 226 14.79 5.50 -3.70
CA LEU A 226 13.70 4.54 -3.72
C LEU A 226 12.40 5.21 -4.14
N ASN A 227 11.73 4.62 -5.12
CA ASN A 227 10.36 4.94 -5.48
C ASN A 227 9.39 4.46 -4.38
N ILE A 228 8.21 5.06 -4.35
CA ILE A 228 7.22 4.80 -3.32
C ILE A 228 5.91 4.36 -3.97
N MET A 229 5.39 3.24 -3.51
CA MET A 229 4.03 2.81 -3.70
C MET A 229 3.27 3.01 -2.38
N LEU A 230 2.10 3.63 -2.45
CA LEU A 230 1.15 3.65 -1.33
C LEU A 230 0.17 2.50 -1.53
N GLY A 231 0.22 1.53 -0.65
CA GLY A 231 -0.64 0.36 -0.71
C GLY A 231 -1.54 0.20 0.51
N CYS A 232 -2.43 -0.78 0.45
CA CYS A 232 -3.38 -1.04 1.51
C CYS A 232 -3.62 -2.53 1.72
N MET A 233 -4.32 -2.86 2.80
CA MET A 233 -5.07 -4.11 2.97
C MET A 233 -6.52 -3.87 2.58
N VAL A 234 -7.30 -4.94 2.35
CA VAL A 234 -8.75 -4.82 2.14
C VAL A 234 -9.38 -4.30 3.43
N SER A 235 -9.89 -3.08 3.39
CA SER A 235 -10.40 -2.35 4.56
C SER A 235 -11.29 -1.18 4.11
N SER A 236 -11.89 -0.46 5.06
CA SER A 236 -12.72 0.69 4.73
C SER A 236 -11.89 1.92 4.33
N SER A 237 -12.57 2.91 3.78
CA SER A 237 -11.95 4.20 3.46
C SER A 237 -11.20 4.83 4.63
N LEU A 238 -11.55 4.53 5.88
CA LEU A 238 -10.86 5.08 7.03
C LEU A 238 -9.39 4.68 7.10
N SER A 239 -9.05 3.49 6.63
CA SER A 239 -7.67 3.01 6.55
C SER A 239 -6.88 3.69 5.42
N MET A 240 -7.56 4.15 4.35
CA MET A 240 -6.92 4.80 3.20
C MET A 240 -6.62 6.28 3.46
N LEU A 241 -7.53 6.97 4.17
CA LEU A 241 -7.47 8.43 4.34
C LEU A 241 -6.13 8.95 4.89
N PRO A 242 -5.48 8.28 5.86
CA PRO A 242 -4.18 8.74 6.38
C PRO A 242 -3.02 8.67 5.37
N LEU A 243 -3.15 7.86 4.30
CA LEU A 243 -2.13 7.78 3.25
C LEU A 243 -2.25 8.90 2.21
N LEU A 244 -3.47 9.47 2.04
CA LEU A 244 -3.70 10.45 0.99
C LEU A 244 -2.76 11.66 1.05
N PRO A 245 -2.41 12.25 2.22
CA PRO A 245 -1.46 13.37 2.28
C PRO A 245 -0.04 13.05 1.82
N LEU A 246 0.27 11.78 1.60
CA LEU A 246 1.58 11.33 1.09
C LEU A 246 1.61 11.21 -0.44
N TYR A 247 0.52 11.55 -1.15
CA TYR A 247 0.40 11.34 -2.60
C TYR A 247 1.50 12.02 -3.43
N GLU A 248 1.99 13.18 -3.01
CA GLU A 248 3.07 13.89 -3.71
C GLU A 248 4.42 13.16 -3.68
N TYR A 249 4.56 12.18 -2.77
CA TYR A 249 5.75 11.34 -2.64
C TYR A 249 5.62 10.04 -3.43
N ALA A 250 4.39 9.68 -3.84
CA ALA A 250 4.09 8.38 -4.42
C ALA A 250 4.34 8.36 -5.94
N ASP A 251 5.01 7.31 -6.38
CA ASP A 251 5.15 6.96 -7.79
C ASP A 251 3.99 6.05 -8.22
N PHE A 252 3.45 5.26 -7.27
CA PHE A 252 2.31 4.38 -7.47
C PHE A 252 1.30 4.52 -6.33
N ILE A 253 0.00 4.49 -6.64
CA ILE A 253 -1.10 4.52 -5.67
C ILE A 253 -1.96 3.28 -5.89
N ASP A 254 -2.04 2.42 -4.86
CA ASP A 254 -2.80 1.17 -4.84
C ASP A 254 -3.66 1.12 -3.57
N LEU A 255 -4.70 1.96 -3.56
CA LEU A 255 -5.60 2.18 -2.43
C LEU A 255 -7.02 1.73 -2.77
N ASP A 256 -7.19 0.54 -3.27
CA ASP A 256 -8.46 -0.01 -3.75
C ASP A 256 -9.20 -0.87 -2.71
N GLY A 257 -8.70 -0.97 -1.48
CA GLY A 257 -9.31 -1.75 -0.41
C GLY A 257 -10.83 -1.55 -0.26
N PRO A 258 -11.36 -0.30 -0.33
CA PRO A 258 -12.80 -0.06 -0.26
C PRO A 258 -13.62 -0.66 -1.41
N CYS A 259 -13.02 -0.96 -2.56
CA CYS A 259 -13.70 -1.58 -3.69
C CYS A 259 -14.08 -3.05 -3.41
N PHE A 260 -13.46 -3.68 -2.41
CA PHE A 260 -13.61 -5.11 -2.10
C PHE A 260 -14.43 -5.38 -0.83
N ILE A 261 -15.04 -4.37 -0.23
CA ILE A 261 -15.92 -4.53 0.93
C ILE A 261 -17.39 -4.28 0.53
N ALA A 262 -18.30 -5.04 1.12
CA ALA A 262 -19.72 -4.92 0.79
C ALA A 262 -20.34 -3.57 1.18
N ASN A 263 -19.86 -2.96 2.26
CA ASN A 263 -20.34 -1.67 2.75
C ASN A 263 -19.17 -0.87 3.31
N ASP A 264 -18.92 0.28 2.73
CA ASP A 264 -17.96 1.24 3.28
C ASP A 264 -18.66 2.15 4.32
N ARG A 265 -17.84 2.92 5.01
CA ARG A 265 -18.30 3.90 5.99
C ARG A 265 -19.06 5.06 5.32
N LYS A 266 -19.93 5.72 6.08
CA LYS A 266 -20.52 6.99 5.66
C LYS A 266 -19.41 8.03 5.40
N ASN A 267 -19.52 8.78 4.32
CA ASN A 267 -18.51 9.75 3.85
C ASN A 267 -17.15 9.07 3.57
N GLY A 268 -17.17 7.87 3.03
CA GLY A 268 -15.98 7.18 2.52
C GLY A 268 -15.49 7.74 1.18
N LEU A 269 -14.39 7.20 0.71
CA LEU A 269 -13.86 7.48 -0.62
C LEU A 269 -14.84 7.00 -1.70
N ILE A 270 -14.92 7.74 -2.78
CA ILE A 270 -15.72 7.38 -3.94
C ILE A 270 -14.78 7.22 -5.11
N TYR A 271 -14.93 6.12 -5.82
CA TYR A 271 -14.22 5.85 -7.07
C TYR A 271 -15.19 6.12 -8.23
N GLU A 272 -14.94 7.17 -8.99
CA GLU A 272 -15.77 7.57 -10.11
C GLU A 272 -14.90 7.67 -11.37
N ASN A 273 -15.30 6.95 -12.42
CA ASN A 273 -14.54 6.84 -13.66
C ASN A 273 -13.06 6.45 -13.40
N GLY A 274 -12.83 5.54 -12.47
CA GLY A 274 -11.51 5.05 -12.09
C GLY A 274 -10.67 6.04 -11.29
N MET A 275 -11.21 7.20 -10.91
CA MET A 275 -10.53 8.19 -10.09
C MET A 275 -11.09 8.19 -8.66
N MET A 276 -10.21 8.27 -7.69
CA MET A 276 -10.56 8.43 -6.28
C MET A 276 -10.89 9.90 -5.99
N LEU A 277 -12.11 10.20 -5.54
CA LEU A 277 -12.55 11.55 -5.22
C LEU A 277 -12.15 11.94 -3.79
N VAL A 278 -11.38 13.00 -3.64
CA VAL A 278 -10.94 13.53 -2.33
C VAL A 278 -11.86 14.70 -1.93
N LYS A 279 -13.03 14.36 -1.39
CA LYS A 279 -14.07 15.32 -1.02
C LYS A 279 -13.71 16.14 0.23
N GLU A 280 -14.45 17.26 0.45
CA GLU A 280 -14.26 18.13 1.62
C GLU A 280 -14.77 17.51 2.93
N ASP A 281 -15.77 16.64 2.85
CA ASP A 281 -16.46 16.03 3.98
C ASP A 281 -15.89 14.65 4.42
N LEU A 282 -14.69 14.31 3.96
CA LEU A 282 -13.98 13.14 4.46
C LEU A 282 -13.73 13.29 5.96
N CYS A 283 -14.20 12.34 6.76
CA CYS A 283 -14.24 12.43 8.22
C CYS A 283 -12.94 11.98 8.90
N TRP A 284 -11.78 12.37 8.36
CA TRP A 284 -10.47 12.14 8.97
C TRP A 284 -9.48 13.24 8.61
N GLY A 285 -8.68 13.68 9.60
CA GLY A 285 -7.59 14.66 9.42
C GLY A 285 -7.99 16.13 9.50
#